data_bfcab1005089239aa03e90fabda62ccb
#
_entry.id   bfcab1005089239aa03e90fabda62ccb
#
_cell.length_a   1.000
_cell.length_b   1.000
_cell.length_c   1.000
_cell.angle_alpha   90.00
_cell.angle_beta   90.00
_cell.angle_gamma   90.00
#
_symmetry.space_group_name_H-M   'P 1'
#
loop_
_entity.id
_entity.type
_entity.pdbx_description
1 polymer ?
#
loop_
_entity_poly.entity_id
_entity_poly.type
_entity_poly.pdbx_seq_one_letter_code
_entity_poly.pdbx_strand_id
1 'polypeptide(L)'
;MDSMEHIKKLKIEGWVYNPDVEDKLGSVYFDRDEDNYLRVTPLKNNPNTYIFTITQGCEDAEILISVVPPDDELALSNTALWIKKELQPYES
;
A
#
# COMPACT_ATOMS: atom_id res chain seq x y z
N MET A 1 -15.99 10.64 -5.48
CA MET A 1 -14.61 11.04 -5.15
C MET A 1 -13.81 9.79 -4.76
N ASP A 2 -12.62 9.64 -5.34
CA ASP A 2 -11.80 8.47 -5.07
C ASP A 2 -11.03 8.65 -3.77
N SER A 3 -11.40 7.90 -2.74
CA SER A 3 -10.78 7.98 -1.42
C SER A 3 -9.37 7.42 -1.38
N MET A 4 -8.90 6.83 -2.49
CA MET A 4 -7.58 6.21 -2.57
C MET A 4 -6.55 7.07 -3.33
N GLU A 5 -6.92 8.28 -3.76
CA GLU A 5 -6.01 9.13 -4.54
C GLU A 5 -4.70 9.42 -3.83
N HIS A 6 -4.75 9.71 -2.54
CA HIS A 6 -3.52 9.99 -1.78
C HIS A 6 -2.65 8.73 -1.61
N ILE A 7 -3.29 7.55 -1.56
CA ILE A 7 -2.55 6.29 -1.44
C ILE A 7 -1.78 6.00 -2.72
N LYS A 8 -2.36 6.34 -3.89
CA LYS A 8 -1.70 6.17 -5.19
C LYS A 8 -0.43 7.01 -5.30
N LYS A 9 -0.30 8.04 -4.48
CA LYS A 9 0.85 8.95 -4.48
C LYS A 9 1.95 8.54 -3.51
N LEU A 10 1.78 7.46 -2.77
CA LEU A 10 2.83 6.96 -1.88
C LEU A 10 4.06 6.59 -2.70
N LYS A 11 5.21 7.08 -2.27
CA LYS A 11 6.49 6.78 -2.93
C LYS A 11 7.29 5.82 -2.07
N ILE A 12 7.10 4.54 -2.34
CA ILE A 12 7.77 3.47 -1.63
C ILE A 12 8.94 3.01 -2.50
N GLU A 13 10.16 3.20 -2.01
CA GLU A 13 11.37 2.88 -2.78
C GLU A 13 11.38 1.41 -3.21
N GLY A 14 11.54 1.19 -4.51
CA GLY A 14 11.55 -0.16 -5.08
C GLY A 14 10.19 -0.74 -5.41
N TRP A 15 9.12 -0.01 -5.09
CA TRP A 15 7.75 -0.46 -5.35
C TRP A 15 7.04 0.61 -6.17
N VAL A 16 6.42 0.21 -7.28
CA VAL A 16 5.85 1.14 -8.26
C VAL A 16 4.34 0.96 -8.34
N TYR A 17 3.60 2.06 -8.22
CA TYR A 17 2.15 2.02 -8.35
C TYR A 17 1.74 1.43 -9.70
N ASN A 18 0.81 0.47 -9.68
CA ASN A 18 0.27 -0.16 -10.87
C ASN A 18 -1.17 0.30 -11.08
N PRO A 19 -1.42 1.21 -12.03
CA PRO A 19 -2.77 1.72 -12.29
C PRO A 19 -3.67 0.74 -13.04
N ASP A 20 -3.10 -0.33 -13.60
CA ASP A 20 -3.83 -1.27 -14.46
C ASP A 20 -4.58 -2.35 -13.67
N VAL A 21 -4.33 -2.45 -12.38
CA VAL A 21 -4.98 -3.45 -11.53
C VAL A 21 -6.08 -2.79 -10.71
N GLU A 22 -7.29 -3.31 -10.84
CA GLU A 22 -8.43 -2.89 -10.03
C GLU A 22 -9.10 -4.12 -9.44
N ASP A 23 -9.58 -4.00 -8.22
CA ASP A 23 -10.38 -5.07 -7.62
C ASP A 23 -11.69 -4.50 -7.05
N LYS A 24 -12.56 -5.41 -6.60
CA LYS A 24 -13.89 -5.04 -6.10
C LYS A 24 -13.83 -4.30 -4.76
N LEU A 25 -12.72 -4.39 -4.06
CA LEU A 25 -12.54 -3.76 -2.75
C LEU A 25 -11.95 -2.35 -2.87
N GLY A 26 -11.59 -1.93 -4.09
CA GLY A 26 -10.97 -0.63 -4.30
C GLY A 26 -9.52 -0.56 -3.88
N SER A 27 -8.83 -1.70 -3.85
CA SER A 27 -7.43 -1.74 -3.44
C SER A 27 -6.51 -1.10 -4.45
N VAL A 28 -5.38 -0.57 -3.96
CA VAL A 28 -4.31 0.00 -4.77
C VAL A 28 -3.13 -0.95 -4.72
N TYR A 29 -2.46 -1.13 -5.86
CA TYR A 29 -1.37 -2.09 -6.01
C TYR A 29 -0.06 -1.40 -6.35
N PHE A 30 1.02 -1.87 -5.72
CA PHE A 30 2.39 -1.43 -6.00
C PHE A 30 3.22 -2.66 -6.32
N ASP A 31 3.83 -2.68 -7.49
CA ASP A 31 4.61 -3.82 -7.97
C ASP A 31 6.09 -3.65 -7.67
N ARG A 32 6.73 -4.73 -7.27
CA ARG A 32 8.19 -4.81 -7.19
C ARG A 32 8.74 -5.60 -8.38
N ASP A 33 8.14 -6.78 -8.63
CA ASP A 33 8.49 -7.63 -9.76
C ASP A 33 7.27 -8.51 -10.10
N GLU A 34 7.44 -9.51 -10.96
CA GLU A 34 6.34 -10.36 -11.44
C GLU A 34 5.62 -11.13 -10.34
N ASP A 35 6.34 -11.50 -9.29
CA ASP A 35 5.80 -12.36 -8.22
C ASP A 35 5.56 -11.64 -6.91
N ASN A 36 5.99 -10.37 -6.82
CA ASN A 36 5.92 -9.64 -5.56
C ASN A 36 5.20 -8.30 -5.75
N TYR A 37 4.12 -8.12 -5.01
CA TYR A 37 3.40 -6.84 -5.02
C TYR A 37 2.82 -6.53 -3.65
N LEU A 38 2.58 -5.24 -3.43
CA LEU A 38 1.96 -4.73 -2.22
C LEU A 38 0.53 -4.32 -2.57
N ARG A 39 -0.43 -4.76 -1.76
CA ARG A 39 -1.82 -4.37 -1.90
C ARG A 39 -2.21 -3.50 -0.71
N VAL A 40 -2.82 -2.36 -0.99
CA VAL A 40 -3.32 -1.45 0.03
C VAL A 40 -4.84 -1.43 -0.06
N THR A 41 -5.50 -1.91 0.98
CA THR A 41 -6.96 -2.05 1.01
C THR A 41 -7.56 -1.14 2.07
N PRO A 42 -8.60 -0.37 1.75
CA PRO A 42 -9.27 0.45 2.77
C PRO A 42 -9.95 -0.44 3.81
N LEU A 43 -9.76 -0.09 5.07
CA LEU A 43 -10.42 -0.80 6.17
C LEU A 43 -11.84 -0.27 6.31
N LYS A 44 -12.80 -1.18 6.19
CA LYS A 44 -14.21 -0.84 6.24
C LYS A 44 -14.58 -0.25 7.60
N ASN A 45 -15.36 0.84 7.60
CA ASN A 45 -15.86 1.53 8.79
C ASN A 45 -14.79 2.31 9.58
N ASN A 46 -13.58 2.42 9.05
CA ASN A 46 -12.50 3.20 9.69
C ASN A 46 -11.96 4.20 8.68
N PRO A 47 -12.32 5.49 8.79
CA PRO A 47 -11.91 6.47 7.79
C PRO A 47 -10.37 6.60 7.74
N ASN A 48 -9.85 6.72 6.53
CA ASN A 48 -8.44 6.92 6.26
C ASN A 48 -7.53 5.83 6.84
N THR A 49 -8.07 4.64 7.10
CA THR A 49 -7.32 3.51 7.64
C THR A 49 -7.18 2.44 6.58
N TYR A 50 -5.97 1.91 6.42
CA TYR A 50 -5.65 0.98 5.33
C TYR A 50 -4.87 -0.23 5.83
N ILE A 51 -5.14 -1.37 5.20
CA ILE A 51 -4.42 -2.61 5.45
C ILE A 51 -3.40 -2.78 4.33
N PHE A 52 -2.14 -2.97 4.71
CA PHE A 52 -1.04 -3.19 3.76
C PHE A 52 -0.70 -4.67 3.78
N THR A 53 -0.85 -5.32 2.62
CA THR A 53 -0.63 -6.76 2.46
C THR A 53 0.41 -6.99 1.39
N ILE A 54 1.47 -7.75 1.72
CA ILE A 54 2.47 -8.17 0.74
C ILE A 54 2.06 -9.52 0.17
N THR A 55 2.16 -9.66 -1.15
CA THR A 55 1.94 -10.93 -1.83
C THR A 55 3.26 -11.36 -2.47
N GLN A 56 3.70 -12.58 -2.15
CA GLN A 56 4.90 -13.18 -2.72
C GLN A 56 4.49 -14.51 -3.36
N GLY A 57 4.40 -14.52 -4.70
CA GLY A 57 3.90 -15.68 -5.41
C GLY A 57 2.46 -15.97 -5.02
N CYS A 58 2.24 -17.06 -4.32
CA CYS A 58 0.90 -17.48 -3.88
C CYS A 58 0.63 -17.18 -2.40
N GLU A 59 1.55 -16.52 -1.71
CA GLU A 59 1.41 -16.26 -0.28
C GLU A 59 1.17 -14.79 0.02
N ASP A 60 0.18 -14.52 0.87
CA ASP A 60 -0.17 -13.18 1.34
C ASP A 60 0.19 -13.04 2.82
N ALA A 61 0.73 -11.89 3.19
CA ALA A 61 0.99 -11.55 4.59
C ALA A 61 0.59 -10.10 4.86
N GLU A 62 -0.26 -9.91 5.86
CA GLU A 62 -0.61 -8.57 6.31
C GLU A 62 0.57 -8.03 7.13
N ILE A 63 1.11 -6.89 6.71
CA ILE A 63 2.31 -6.33 7.33
C ILE A 63 2.02 -5.12 8.22
N LEU A 64 0.94 -4.40 7.95
CA LEU A 64 0.70 -3.14 8.62
C LEU A 64 -0.75 -2.70 8.45
N ILE A 65 -1.30 -2.10 9.51
CA ILE A 65 -2.57 -1.36 9.43
C ILE A 65 -2.24 0.05 9.91
N SER A 66 -2.56 1.05 9.10
CA SER A 66 -2.20 2.43 9.44
C SER A 66 -3.27 3.41 8.98
N VAL A 67 -3.37 4.50 9.73
CA VAL A 67 -4.16 5.67 9.34
C VAL A 67 -3.27 6.54 8.45
N VAL A 68 -3.79 6.89 7.26
CA VAL A 68 -3.05 7.72 6.29
C VAL A 68 -3.95 8.88 5.88
N PRO A 69 -3.82 10.03 6.54
CA PRO A 69 -4.66 11.20 6.23
C PRO A 69 -4.43 11.71 4.80
N PRO A 70 -5.49 12.07 4.07
CA PRO A 70 -5.37 12.43 2.65
C PRO A 70 -4.68 13.76 2.38
N ASP A 71 -4.75 14.69 3.31
CA ASP A 71 -4.25 16.06 3.08
C ASP A 71 -2.96 16.37 3.85
N ASP A 72 -2.29 15.34 4.34
CA ASP A 72 -1.08 15.52 5.14
C ASP A 72 0.12 14.89 4.42
N GLU A 73 0.88 15.71 3.71
CA GLU A 73 2.05 15.26 2.95
C GLU A 73 3.14 14.68 3.85
N LEU A 74 3.30 15.22 5.05
CA LEU A 74 4.28 14.69 5.99
C LEU A 74 3.88 13.29 6.46
N ALA A 75 2.59 13.10 6.74
CA ALA A 75 2.08 11.79 7.11
C ALA A 75 2.25 10.78 5.98
N LEU A 76 2.04 11.20 4.72
CA LEU A 76 2.26 10.34 3.55
C LEU A 76 3.73 9.93 3.45
N SER A 77 4.64 10.88 3.60
CA SER A 77 6.08 10.60 3.54
C SER A 77 6.52 9.64 4.65
N ASN A 78 6.06 9.89 5.86
CA ASN A 78 6.40 9.04 7.01
C ASN A 78 5.83 7.64 6.86
N THR A 79 4.61 7.52 6.33
CA THR A 79 3.98 6.23 6.07
C THR A 79 4.78 5.45 5.03
N ALA A 80 5.22 6.11 3.96
CA ALA A 80 6.02 5.46 2.91
C ALA A 80 7.33 4.90 3.48
N LEU A 81 8.01 5.67 4.32
CA LEU A 81 9.24 5.22 4.98
C LEU A 81 8.98 4.04 5.91
N TRP A 82 7.92 4.09 6.68
CA TRP A 82 7.55 3.02 7.59
C TRP A 82 7.23 1.73 6.82
N ILE A 83 6.43 1.84 5.74
CA ILE A 83 6.10 0.69 4.90
C ILE A 83 7.37 0.10 4.30
N LYS A 84 8.27 0.93 3.80
CA LYS A 84 9.54 0.47 3.23
C LYS A 84 10.32 -0.36 4.25
N LYS A 85 10.37 0.09 5.48
CA LYS A 85 11.04 -0.62 6.56
C LYS A 85 10.39 -1.98 6.81
N GLU A 86 9.06 -2.03 6.84
CA GLU A 86 8.31 -3.27 7.06
C GLU A 86 8.45 -4.24 5.89
N LEU A 87 8.71 -3.74 4.68
CA LEU A 87 8.87 -4.57 3.49
C LEU A 87 10.26 -5.18 3.36
N GLN A 88 11.26 -4.67 4.07
CA GLN A 88 12.64 -5.15 3.92
C GLN A 88 12.82 -6.66 4.08
N PRO A 89 12.19 -7.35 5.04
CA PRO A 89 12.32 -8.80 5.14
C PRO A 89 11.84 -9.54 3.89
N TYR A 90 10.97 -8.92 3.09
CA TYR A 90 10.39 -9.52 1.89
C TYR A 90 11.13 -9.13 0.61
N GLU A 91 12.14 -8.27 0.72
CA GLU A 91 12.89 -7.76 -0.43
C GLU A 91 14.20 -8.49 -0.69
N SER A 92 14.55 -9.40 0.16
CA SER A 92 15.81 -10.15 0.03
C SER A 92 15.70 -11.33 -0.94
#